data_b34caa59b9d31ceba69acfada925049c
#
_entry.id   b34caa59b9d31ceba69acfada925049c
#
_cell.length_a   1.000
_cell.length_b   1.000
_cell.length_c   1.000
_cell.angle_alpha   90.00
_cell.angle_beta   90.00
_cell.angle_gamma   90.00
#
_symmetry.space_group_name_H-M   'P 1'
#
loop_
_entity.id
_entity.type
_entity.pdbx_description
1 polymer ?
#
loop_
_entity_poly.entity_id
_entity_poly.type
_entity_poly.pdbx_seq_one_letter_code
_entity_poly.pdbx_strand_id
1 'polypeptide(L)'
;KRMRKLLFIWLVGVLVCLFESCSEPRHVKYVFYFIGDGMGVNQVNGTEMFLAELDSVIGVKGLNFASFPVRNYATTYSSYHGVTCSAAAGTALATGEKTKNGTIGMDKEQKEPLYSVAVRAKEAGRKVGIITSVGMNHATPAAFYGHQPRRTMYFELGKDAIKAGFDLYGGGGIIQSVSPKDSTNLFDLLHESGYLVVRGNEMFREKMVELSKLVVIQGGLQTTLPYAIDREEDDFTLSQMTEGAIDFLSRGKQGFFLMVEGGLIDYACHVNDAATAFREVEDFADAVQKAYEFYLKHPDETLIVVTADHETGGIVLGTGSYQLNLRVLENQRVSLEKLTREIRELRDMKSNQVAWEDVQELLAKNLGFWNTV
;
A
#
# COMPACT_ATOMS: atom_id res chain seq x y z
N LYS A 1 -12.42 38.12 57.18
CA LYS A 1 -11.71 38.33 55.87
C LYS A 1 -10.92 37.09 55.44
N ARG A 2 -10.23 36.37 56.36
CA ARG A 2 -9.43 35.16 56.05
C ARG A 2 -10.28 33.96 55.59
N MET A 3 -11.43 33.74 56.20
CA MET A 3 -12.36 32.68 55.85
C MET A 3 -13.01 32.86 54.50
N ARG A 4 -13.35 34.11 54.07
CA ARG A 4 -13.85 34.40 52.72
C ARG A 4 -12.83 34.19 51.62
N LYS A 5 -11.54 34.41 51.92
CA LYS A 5 -10.45 34.10 50.96
C LYS A 5 -10.24 32.59 50.81
N LEU A 6 -10.32 31.83 51.88
CA LEU A 6 -10.24 30.36 51.82
C LEU A 6 -11.42 29.72 51.09
N LEU A 7 -12.64 30.24 51.29
CA LEU A 7 -13.83 29.77 50.57
C LEU A 7 -13.72 30.09 49.06
N PHE A 8 -13.19 31.25 48.72
CA PHE A 8 -13.00 31.64 47.30
C PHE A 8 -11.92 30.78 46.63
N ILE A 9 -10.82 30.47 47.26
CA ILE A 9 -9.77 29.57 46.77
C ILE A 9 -10.30 28.14 46.63
N TRP A 10 -11.15 27.68 47.54
CA TRP A 10 -11.80 26.37 47.46
C TRP A 10 -12.82 26.32 46.31
N LEU A 11 -13.61 27.37 46.10
CA LEU A 11 -14.57 27.47 45.00
C LEU A 11 -13.88 27.53 43.63
N VAL A 12 -12.77 28.28 43.52
CA VAL A 12 -11.96 28.33 42.30
C VAL A 12 -11.26 26.99 42.04
N GLY A 13 -10.74 26.32 43.07
CA GLY A 13 -10.16 24.98 42.97
C GLY A 13 -11.17 23.93 42.50
N VAL A 14 -12.39 23.95 43.06
CA VAL A 14 -13.48 23.06 42.62
C VAL A 14 -13.96 23.41 41.19
N LEU A 15 -13.99 24.69 40.83
CA LEU A 15 -14.32 25.11 39.44
C LEU A 15 -13.25 24.68 38.44
N VAL A 16 -11.96 24.75 38.80
CA VAL A 16 -10.87 24.29 37.96
C VAL A 16 -10.90 22.76 37.79
N CYS A 17 -11.22 22.00 38.86
CA CYS A 17 -11.43 20.54 38.79
C CYS A 17 -12.68 20.14 37.97
N LEU A 18 -13.69 21.01 37.91
CA LEU A 18 -14.89 20.78 37.06
C LEU A 18 -14.66 21.14 35.59
N PHE A 19 -13.59 21.87 35.27
CA PHE A 19 -13.12 22.15 33.89
C PHE A 19 -11.98 21.24 33.45
N GLU A 20 -11.42 20.37 34.27
CA GLU A 20 -10.81 19.14 33.76
C GLU A 20 -11.94 18.28 33.20
N SER A 21 -12.44 18.75 32.07
CA SER A 21 -13.32 18.03 31.19
C SER A 21 -12.80 16.60 31.11
N CYS A 22 -13.56 15.65 31.60
CA CYS A 22 -13.53 14.29 31.09
C CYS A 22 -13.74 14.41 29.59
N SER A 23 -12.68 14.68 28.82
CA SER A 23 -12.72 14.37 27.40
C SER A 23 -12.92 12.87 27.38
N GLU A 24 -14.11 12.45 26.98
CA GLU A 24 -14.36 11.06 26.68
C GLU A 24 -13.18 10.55 25.87
N PRO A 25 -12.60 9.39 26.19
CA PRO A 25 -11.49 8.87 25.43
C PRO A 25 -11.92 8.87 23.97
N ARG A 26 -11.18 9.60 23.12
CA ARG A 26 -11.48 9.69 21.69
C ARG A 26 -11.50 8.29 21.13
N HIS A 27 -12.66 7.76 20.81
CA HIS A 27 -12.82 6.43 20.24
C HIS A 27 -12.51 6.51 18.76
N VAL A 28 -11.30 6.06 18.38
CA VAL A 28 -10.95 5.85 16.99
C VAL A 28 -11.94 4.87 16.39
N LYS A 29 -12.71 5.32 15.42
CA LYS A 29 -13.74 4.57 14.72
C LYS A 29 -13.26 4.09 13.34
N TYR A 30 -12.45 4.91 12.67
CA TYR A 30 -11.94 4.68 11.34
C TYR A 30 -10.41 4.57 11.40
N VAL A 31 -9.89 3.46 10.94
CA VAL A 31 -8.44 3.21 10.94
C VAL A 31 -8.00 2.96 9.50
N PHE A 32 -7.07 3.78 9.05
CA PHE A 32 -6.35 3.60 7.80
C PHE A 32 -4.92 3.18 8.11
N TYR A 33 -4.46 2.10 7.49
CA TYR A 33 -3.12 1.59 7.66
C TYR A 33 -2.45 1.44 6.30
N PHE A 34 -1.67 2.45 5.93
CA PHE A 34 -0.94 2.52 4.67
C PHE A 34 0.46 1.93 4.82
N ILE A 35 0.81 1.02 3.92
CA ILE A 35 2.13 0.36 3.87
C ILE A 35 2.71 0.55 2.47
N GLY A 36 3.79 1.33 2.35
CA GLY A 36 4.60 1.38 1.15
C GLY A 36 5.62 0.24 1.21
N ASP A 37 5.43 -0.81 0.41
CA ASP A 37 6.36 -1.93 0.34
C ASP A 37 7.69 -1.44 -0.24
N GLY A 38 8.79 -1.68 0.48
CA GLY A 38 10.10 -1.22 0.09
C GLY A 38 10.32 0.30 0.12
N MET A 39 9.36 1.07 0.66
CA MET A 39 9.36 2.53 0.70
C MET A 39 10.23 3.06 1.86
N GLY A 40 11.54 2.90 1.77
CA GLY A 40 12.47 3.46 2.75
C GLY A 40 12.56 5.00 2.68
N VAL A 41 13.37 5.58 3.55
CA VAL A 41 13.52 7.04 3.67
C VAL A 41 13.95 7.69 2.35
N ASN A 42 14.82 7.02 1.58
CA ASN A 42 15.33 7.58 0.33
C ASN A 42 14.34 7.47 -0.83
N GLN A 43 13.41 6.52 -0.81
CA GLN A 43 12.30 6.48 -1.75
C GLN A 43 11.39 7.70 -1.56
N VAL A 44 11.05 8.02 -0.32
CA VAL A 44 10.25 9.21 0.02
C VAL A 44 11.00 10.50 -0.33
N ASN A 45 12.20 10.68 0.21
CA ASN A 45 12.97 11.91 0.01
C ASN A 45 13.38 12.12 -1.46
N GLY A 46 13.73 11.03 -2.18
CA GLY A 46 14.02 11.08 -3.61
C GLY A 46 12.81 11.51 -4.43
N THR A 47 11.62 11.03 -4.10
CA THR A 47 10.37 11.48 -4.73
C THR A 47 10.11 12.96 -4.47
N GLU A 48 10.25 13.43 -3.22
CA GLU A 48 10.05 14.82 -2.87
C GLU A 48 11.06 15.76 -3.59
N MET A 49 12.31 15.33 -3.75
CA MET A 49 13.34 16.06 -4.51
C MET A 49 13.04 16.03 -6.02
N PHE A 50 12.63 14.89 -6.56
CA PHE A 50 12.24 14.75 -7.96
C PHE A 50 11.07 15.70 -8.30
N LEU A 51 10.02 15.71 -7.50
CA LEU A 51 8.88 16.61 -7.68
C LEU A 51 9.25 18.09 -7.58
N ALA A 52 10.19 18.44 -6.69
CA ALA A 52 10.71 19.80 -6.58
C ALA A 52 11.48 20.22 -7.84
N GLU A 53 12.31 19.33 -8.40
CA GLU A 53 13.05 19.61 -9.63
C GLU A 53 12.13 19.75 -10.85
N LEU A 54 11.02 18.98 -10.94
CA LEU A 54 10.01 19.15 -11.99
C LEU A 54 9.41 20.56 -11.95
N ASP A 55 9.16 21.10 -10.75
CA ASP A 55 8.66 22.47 -10.56
C ASP A 55 9.78 23.53 -10.62
N SER A 56 11.02 23.15 -10.93
CA SER A 56 12.20 24.03 -10.93
C SER A 56 12.46 24.70 -9.55
N VAL A 57 12.16 23.99 -8.47
CA VAL A 57 12.38 24.41 -7.09
C VAL A 57 13.59 23.66 -6.53
N ILE A 58 14.47 24.37 -5.83
CA ILE A 58 15.59 23.75 -5.10
C ILE A 58 15.08 23.25 -3.75
N GLY A 59 15.33 21.99 -3.44
CA GLY A 59 14.97 21.37 -2.17
C GLY A 59 13.97 20.24 -2.33
N VAL A 60 12.88 20.27 -1.60
CA VAL A 60 11.85 19.21 -1.58
C VAL A 60 10.46 19.80 -1.77
N LYS A 61 9.62 19.07 -2.49
CA LYS A 61 8.17 19.29 -2.54
C LYS A 61 7.54 18.17 -1.71
N GLY A 62 7.14 18.51 -0.48
CA GLY A 62 6.69 17.55 0.52
C GLY A 62 5.47 16.74 0.07
N LEU A 63 5.55 15.43 0.22
CA LEU A 63 4.40 14.55 0.10
C LEU A 63 3.41 14.79 1.25
N ASN A 64 2.12 14.57 1.01
CA ASN A 64 1.07 14.87 1.98
C ASN A 64 1.30 14.18 3.33
N PHE A 65 1.64 12.91 3.35
CA PHE A 65 1.88 12.15 4.58
C PHE A 65 3.20 12.54 5.29
N ALA A 66 4.18 13.09 4.57
CA ALA A 66 5.42 13.58 5.16
C ALA A 66 5.21 14.80 6.07
N SER A 67 4.05 15.46 6.00
CA SER A 67 3.66 16.58 6.87
C SER A 67 2.81 16.18 8.08
N PHE A 68 2.50 14.91 8.27
CA PHE A 68 1.70 14.45 9.41
C PHE A 68 2.39 14.77 10.75
N PRO A 69 1.63 15.12 11.79
CA PRO A 69 2.18 15.71 13.02
C PRO A 69 3.04 14.74 13.84
N VAL A 70 2.79 13.43 13.73
CA VAL A 70 3.55 12.39 14.45
C VAL A 70 4.45 11.66 13.45
N ARG A 71 5.76 11.69 13.71
CA ARG A 71 6.77 11.03 12.88
C ARG A 71 7.72 10.25 13.77
N ASN A 72 8.11 9.07 13.31
CA ASN A 72 9.09 8.25 14.01
C ASN A 72 9.84 7.34 13.02
N TYR A 73 10.84 6.62 13.51
CA TYR A 73 11.60 5.63 12.76
C TYR A 73 11.32 4.24 13.33
N ALA A 74 11.21 3.26 12.45
CA ALA A 74 11.14 1.86 12.81
C ALA A 74 12.35 1.12 12.23
N THR A 75 12.91 0.18 13.01
CA THR A 75 13.93 -0.73 12.51
C THR A 75 13.27 -1.95 11.90
N THR A 76 13.72 -2.32 10.72
CA THR A 76 13.15 -3.43 9.94
C THR A 76 14.13 -4.59 9.91
N TYR A 77 13.91 -5.62 10.73
CA TYR A 77 14.67 -6.86 10.75
C TYR A 77 13.72 -8.01 11.07
N SER A 78 13.98 -9.20 10.53
CA SER A 78 13.20 -10.40 10.86
C SER A 78 13.71 -11.07 12.12
N SER A 79 13.03 -12.10 12.61
CA SER A 79 13.47 -12.83 13.81
C SER A 79 14.80 -13.57 13.64
N TYR A 80 15.29 -13.75 12.40
CA TYR A 80 16.53 -14.50 12.12
C TYR A 80 17.57 -13.75 11.27
N HIS A 81 17.18 -12.63 10.63
CA HIS A 81 18.08 -11.91 9.72
C HIS A 81 17.99 -10.40 9.92
N GLY A 82 19.11 -9.70 9.73
CA GLY A 82 19.19 -8.24 9.75
C GLY A 82 18.39 -7.58 8.61
N VAL A 83 18.19 -8.30 7.49
CA VAL A 83 17.33 -7.87 6.38
C VAL A 83 16.05 -8.70 6.41
N THR A 84 14.92 -8.03 6.44
CA THR A 84 13.59 -8.66 6.41
C THR A 84 13.08 -8.83 4.98
N CYS A 85 11.96 -9.51 4.81
CA CYS A 85 11.17 -9.53 3.58
C CYS A 85 9.73 -9.12 3.90
N SER A 86 8.95 -8.75 2.88
CA SER A 86 7.55 -8.30 3.01
C SER A 86 6.66 -9.27 3.82
N ALA A 87 6.90 -10.59 3.73
CA ALA A 87 6.16 -11.58 4.53
C ALA A 87 6.39 -11.42 6.04
N ALA A 88 7.67 -11.36 6.45
CA ALA A 88 8.03 -11.23 7.86
C ALA A 88 7.73 -9.81 8.39
N ALA A 89 7.98 -8.77 7.58
CA ALA A 89 7.67 -7.40 7.95
C ALA A 89 6.17 -7.15 8.02
N GLY A 90 5.40 -7.59 7.01
CA GLY A 90 3.94 -7.52 7.03
C GLY A 90 3.34 -8.26 8.23
N THR A 91 3.88 -9.45 8.57
CA THR A 91 3.47 -10.18 9.79
C THR A 91 3.74 -9.33 11.04
N ALA A 92 4.91 -8.71 11.15
CA ALA A 92 5.24 -7.87 12.31
C ALA A 92 4.31 -6.63 12.38
N LEU A 93 4.01 -6.00 11.25
CA LEU A 93 3.07 -4.86 11.17
C LEU A 93 1.63 -5.26 11.50
N ALA A 94 1.20 -6.46 11.08
CA ALA A 94 -0.15 -6.95 11.31
C ALA A 94 -0.38 -7.45 12.75
N THR A 95 0.65 -8.02 13.40
CA THR A 95 0.49 -8.77 14.65
C THR A 95 1.27 -8.20 15.84
N GLY A 96 2.29 -7.37 15.58
CA GLY A 96 3.25 -6.90 16.58
C GLY A 96 4.37 -7.90 16.88
N GLU A 97 4.39 -9.07 16.25
CA GLU A 97 5.38 -10.12 16.48
C GLU A 97 6.26 -10.38 15.27
N LYS A 98 7.57 -10.50 15.50
CA LYS A 98 8.54 -10.81 14.44
C LYS A 98 8.59 -12.31 14.15
N THR A 99 8.58 -12.63 12.86
CA THR A 99 8.74 -14.00 12.36
C THR A 99 9.95 -14.10 11.44
N LYS A 100 10.23 -15.27 10.90
CA LYS A 100 11.34 -15.46 9.94
C LYS A 100 10.91 -15.12 8.51
N ASN A 101 11.87 -14.77 7.68
CA ASN A 101 11.64 -14.45 6.27
C ASN A 101 10.84 -15.55 5.55
N GLY A 102 9.88 -15.11 4.73
CA GLY A 102 8.98 -15.97 3.96
C GLY A 102 7.75 -16.48 4.70
N THR A 103 7.64 -16.27 6.02
CA THR A 103 6.51 -16.73 6.85
C THR A 103 5.41 -15.68 6.90
N ILE A 104 4.16 -16.12 6.78
CA ILE A 104 2.96 -15.28 6.82
C ILE A 104 2.13 -15.60 8.06
N GLY A 105 1.90 -14.61 8.93
CA GLY A 105 0.95 -14.68 10.04
C GLY A 105 1.16 -15.85 11.01
N MET A 106 2.39 -16.35 11.13
CA MET A 106 2.76 -17.40 12.07
C MET A 106 3.96 -17.00 12.90
N ASP A 107 4.12 -17.64 14.04
CA ASP A 107 5.28 -17.48 14.92
C ASP A 107 6.60 -17.83 14.19
N LYS A 108 7.72 -17.50 14.81
CA LYS A 108 9.06 -17.74 14.24
C LYS A 108 9.41 -19.23 14.10
N GLU A 109 8.75 -20.11 14.83
CA GLU A 109 8.84 -21.56 14.73
C GLU A 109 7.92 -22.16 13.67
N GLN A 110 7.02 -21.36 13.06
CA GLN A 110 6.00 -21.75 12.07
C GLN A 110 5.02 -22.82 12.60
N LYS A 111 4.66 -22.72 13.87
CA LYS A 111 3.78 -23.67 14.55
C LYS A 111 2.45 -23.05 14.88
N GLU A 112 2.44 -21.83 15.41
CA GLU A 112 1.25 -21.18 15.91
C GLU A 112 0.85 -20.00 15.01
N PRO A 113 -0.44 -19.84 14.68
CA PRO A 113 -0.94 -18.68 13.98
C PRO A 113 -0.89 -17.46 14.90
N LEU A 114 -0.52 -16.31 14.33
CA LEU A 114 -0.51 -15.03 15.02
C LEU A 114 -1.80 -14.24 14.75
N TYR A 115 -2.24 -13.48 15.73
CA TYR A 115 -3.51 -12.78 15.71
C TYR A 115 -3.35 -11.35 15.19
N SER A 116 -3.87 -11.06 14.01
CA SER A 116 -3.69 -9.76 13.36
C SER A 116 -4.64 -8.67 13.89
N VAL A 117 -4.21 -7.41 13.74
CA VAL A 117 -5.04 -6.23 14.05
C VAL A 117 -6.31 -6.18 13.19
N ALA A 118 -6.27 -6.69 11.95
CA ALA A 118 -7.43 -6.74 11.07
C ALA A 118 -8.50 -7.73 11.59
N VAL A 119 -8.08 -8.90 12.09
CA VAL A 119 -8.98 -9.86 12.74
C VAL A 119 -9.60 -9.25 13.98
N ARG A 120 -8.80 -8.54 14.82
CA ARG A 120 -9.31 -7.81 16.00
C ARG A 120 -10.35 -6.76 15.64
N ALA A 121 -10.11 -6.02 14.56
CA ALA A 121 -11.07 -5.02 14.09
C ALA A 121 -12.41 -5.65 13.69
N LYS A 122 -12.36 -6.78 12.97
CA LYS A 122 -13.55 -7.55 12.59
C LYS A 122 -14.32 -8.07 13.80
N GLU A 123 -13.62 -8.66 14.79
CA GLU A 123 -14.25 -9.15 16.02
C GLU A 123 -14.85 -8.03 16.88
N ALA A 124 -14.31 -6.81 16.78
CA ALA A 124 -14.91 -5.61 17.36
C ALA A 124 -16.11 -5.08 16.56
N GLY A 125 -16.59 -5.82 15.55
CA GLY A 125 -17.76 -5.47 14.73
C GLY A 125 -17.49 -4.40 13.67
N ARG A 126 -16.23 -4.06 13.41
CA ARG A 126 -15.84 -3.12 12.34
C ARG A 126 -15.85 -3.81 10.99
N LYS A 127 -16.12 -3.07 9.94
CA LYS A 127 -15.84 -3.54 8.58
C LYS A 127 -14.33 -3.56 8.32
N VAL A 128 -13.89 -4.54 7.53
CA VAL A 128 -12.47 -4.70 7.24
C VAL A 128 -12.25 -4.76 5.73
N GLY A 129 -11.32 -3.92 5.26
CA GLY A 129 -10.82 -3.92 3.89
C GLY A 129 -9.32 -4.11 3.85
N ILE A 130 -8.84 -4.90 2.89
CA ILE A 130 -7.42 -5.11 2.58
C ILE A 130 -7.26 -4.89 1.09
N ILE A 131 -6.54 -3.84 0.71
CA ILE A 131 -6.32 -3.50 -0.71
C ILE A 131 -4.83 -3.25 -0.98
N THR A 132 -4.43 -3.51 -2.22
CA THR A 132 -3.03 -3.44 -2.63
C THR A 132 -2.89 -3.12 -4.12
N SER A 133 -1.76 -2.59 -4.54
CA SER A 133 -1.41 -2.47 -5.97
C SER A 133 -0.87 -3.76 -6.60
N VAL A 134 -0.55 -4.78 -5.78
CA VAL A 134 -0.14 -6.12 -6.25
C VAL A 134 -1.27 -7.14 -6.12
N GLY A 135 -0.99 -8.44 -6.16
CA GLY A 135 -2.01 -9.47 -5.97
C GLY A 135 -2.60 -9.46 -4.56
N MET A 136 -3.93 -9.60 -4.43
CA MET A 136 -4.59 -9.56 -3.13
C MET A 136 -4.07 -10.60 -2.14
N ASN A 137 -3.48 -11.69 -2.62
CA ASN A 137 -2.87 -12.76 -1.84
C ASN A 137 -1.33 -12.74 -1.88
N HIS A 138 -0.73 -11.59 -2.23
CA HIS A 138 0.69 -11.35 -2.05
C HIS A 138 1.06 -11.26 -0.55
N ALA A 139 2.34 -11.19 -0.24
CA ALA A 139 2.86 -11.36 1.11
C ALA A 139 2.31 -10.35 2.14
N THR A 140 2.35 -9.06 1.83
CA THR A 140 1.96 -7.99 2.76
C THR A 140 0.47 -8.00 3.06
N PRO A 141 -0.45 -8.00 2.06
CA PRO A 141 -1.87 -8.10 2.36
C PRO A 141 -2.23 -9.40 3.06
N ALA A 142 -1.60 -10.53 2.66
CA ALA A 142 -1.86 -11.82 3.27
C ALA A 142 -1.46 -11.92 4.75
N ALA A 143 -0.50 -11.13 5.21
CA ALA A 143 -0.11 -11.09 6.62
C ALA A 143 -1.23 -10.64 7.57
N PHE A 144 -2.25 -9.95 7.05
CA PHE A 144 -3.40 -9.49 7.83
C PHE A 144 -4.51 -10.55 8.01
N TYR A 145 -4.47 -11.66 7.25
CA TYR A 145 -5.51 -12.69 7.29
C TYR A 145 -5.00 -14.13 7.15
N GLY A 146 -3.78 -14.33 6.64
CA GLY A 146 -3.22 -15.64 6.29
C GLY A 146 -2.29 -16.20 7.35
N HIS A 147 -2.15 -17.55 7.33
CA HIS A 147 -1.29 -18.29 8.26
C HIS A 147 -0.57 -19.42 7.52
N GLN A 148 0.48 -19.05 6.74
CA GLN A 148 1.20 -20.00 5.92
C GLN A 148 2.71 -19.96 6.21
N PRO A 149 3.40 -21.11 6.27
CA PRO A 149 4.85 -21.17 6.51
C PRO A 149 5.68 -20.59 5.36
N ARG A 150 5.08 -20.38 4.17
CA ARG A 150 5.76 -19.81 3.01
C ARG A 150 4.87 -18.87 2.22
N ARG A 151 5.37 -17.68 1.92
CA ARG A 151 4.68 -16.64 1.14
C ARG A 151 4.30 -17.08 -0.28
N THR A 152 4.96 -18.11 -0.82
CA THR A 152 4.67 -18.67 -2.14
C THR A 152 3.49 -19.65 -2.18
N MET A 153 2.84 -19.90 -1.05
CA MET A 153 1.63 -20.72 -0.96
C MET A 153 0.39 -19.88 -1.32
N TYR A 154 0.42 -19.27 -2.51
CA TYR A 154 -0.58 -18.28 -2.92
C TYR A 154 -2.01 -18.80 -2.95
N PHE A 155 -2.20 -20.06 -3.39
CA PHE A 155 -3.54 -20.67 -3.41
C PHE A 155 -4.08 -20.82 -1.99
N GLU A 156 -3.28 -21.31 -1.06
CA GLU A 156 -3.64 -21.45 0.35
C GLU A 156 -3.90 -20.09 1.00
N LEU A 157 -3.10 -19.07 0.71
CA LEU A 157 -3.32 -17.70 1.16
C LEU A 157 -4.65 -17.13 0.61
N GLY A 158 -5.02 -17.45 -0.62
CA GLY A 158 -6.34 -17.13 -1.15
C GLY A 158 -7.49 -17.78 -0.37
N LYS A 159 -7.33 -19.04 0.05
CA LYS A 159 -8.28 -19.71 0.94
C LYS A 159 -8.32 -19.09 2.34
N ASP A 160 -7.17 -18.68 2.86
CA ASP A 160 -7.11 -17.99 4.16
C ASP A 160 -7.89 -16.67 4.11
N ALA A 161 -7.83 -15.91 2.99
CA ALA A 161 -8.64 -14.71 2.79
C ALA A 161 -10.15 -15.02 2.87
N ILE A 162 -10.58 -16.08 2.19
CA ILE A 162 -11.98 -16.53 2.23
C ILE A 162 -12.39 -16.91 3.66
N LYS A 163 -11.54 -17.63 4.38
CA LYS A 163 -11.77 -18.04 5.77
C LYS A 163 -11.83 -16.85 6.73
N ALA A 164 -10.94 -15.85 6.56
CA ALA A 164 -10.96 -14.63 7.36
C ALA A 164 -12.25 -13.82 7.14
N GLY A 165 -12.81 -13.89 5.93
CA GLY A 165 -14.14 -13.40 5.62
C GLY A 165 -14.30 -11.90 5.81
N PHE A 166 -13.27 -11.08 5.50
CA PHE A 166 -13.35 -9.62 5.55
C PHE A 166 -14.34 -9.07 4.52
N ASP A 167 -14.75 -7.82 4.67
CA ASP A 167 -15.79 -7.24 3.84
C ASP A 167 -15.29 -6.89 2.43
N LEU A 168 -14.02 -6.51 2.31
CA LEU A 168 -13.41 -6.08 1.05
C LEU A 168 -11.99 -6.60 0.91
N TYR A 169 -11.70 -7.21 -0.24
CA TYR A 169 -10.34 -7.43 -0.73
C TYR A 169 -10.17 -6.71 -2.06
N GLY A 170 -8.99 -6.14 -2.29
CA GLY A 170 -8.66 -5.48 -3.55
C GLY A 170 -7.22 -5.69 -3.96
N GLY A 171 -6.97 -5.69 -5.27
CA GLY A 171 -5.63 -5.81 -5.81
C GLY A 171 -5.61 -5.84 -7.34
N GLY A 172 -4.43 -6.01 -7.94
CA GLY A 172 -4.34 -6.21 -9.38
C GLY A 172 -5.02 -7.49 -9.85
N GLY A 173 -5.01 -8.53 -8.99
CA GLY A 173 -5.62 -9.81 -9.28
C GLY A 173 -5.43 -10.82 -8.15
N ILE A 174 -5.59 -12.11 -8.46
CA ILE A 174 -5.36 -13.23 -7.55
C ILE A 174 -4.22 -14.09 -8.13
N ILE A 175 -3.11 -14.16 -7.40
CA ILE A 175 -1.96 -14.97 -7.80
C ILE A 175 -2.31 -16.44 -7.63
N GLN A 176 -2.00 -17.27 -8.64
CA GLN A 176 -2.25 -18.73 -8.59
C GLN A 176 -3.68 -19.06 -8.16
N SER A 177 -4.67 -18.48 -8.86
CA SER A 177 -6.10 -18.65 -8.54
C SER A 177 -6.62 -20.09 -8.71
N VAL A 178 -5.87 -20.95 -9.38
CA VAL A 178 -6.21 -22.37 -9.59
C VAL A 178 -5.25 -23.25 -8.79
N SER A 179 -5.79 -24.20 -8.06
CA SER A 179 -5.03 -25.20 -7.29
C SER A 179 -4.18 -26.08 -8.21
N PRO A 180 -2.87 -26.23 -7.94
CA PRO A 180 -2.04 -27.14 -8.72
C PRO A 180 -2.32 -28.63 -8.44
N LYS A 181 -3.15 -28.95 -7.43
CA LYS A 181 -3.40 -30.33 -6.97
C LYS A 181 -4.67 -30.93 -7.60
N ASP A 182 -5.73 -30.15 -7.68
CA ASP A 182 -7.08 -30.65 -7.98
C ASP A 182 -7.90 -29.72 -8.87
N SER A 183 -7.27 -28.68 -9.44
CA SER A 183 -7.91 -27.67 -10.30
C SER A 183 -9.04 -26.86 -9.62
N THR A 184 -9.17 -26.89 -8.30
CA THR A 184 -10.09 -26.02 -7.56
C THR A 184 -9.77 -24.56 -7.87
N ASN A 185 -10.80 -23.73 -8.10
CA ASN A 185 -10.67 -22.34 -8.48
C ASN A 185 -11.05 -21.40 -7.33
N LEU A 186 -10.20 -20.45 -6.97
CA LEU A 186 -10.48 -19.47 -5.91
C LEU A 186 -11.66 -18.56 -6.25
N PHE A 187 -11.93 -18.28 -7.52
CA PHE A 187 -13.09 -17.49 -7.91
C PHE A 187 -14.41 -18.19 -7.58
N ASP A 188 -14.48 -19.52 -7.77
CA ASP A 188 -15.65 -20.32 -7.42
C ASP A 188 -15.83 -20.34 -5.90
N LEU A 189 -14.76 -20.58 -5.14
CA LEU A 189 -14.78 -20.56 -3.67
C LEU A 189 -15.19 -19.19 -3.09
N LEU A 190 -14.75 -18.09 -3.69
CA LEU A 190 -15.16 -16.74 -3.32
C LEU A 190 -16.66 -16.54 -3.53
N HIS A 191 -17.16 -16.93 -4.70
CA HIS A 191 -18.60 -16.86 -5.02
C HIS A 191 -19.44 -17.68 -4.03
N GLU A 192 -19.06 -18.93 -3.77
CA GLU A 192 -19.71 -19.82 -2.78
C GLU A 192 -19.70 -19.21 -1.37
N SER A 193 -18.70 -18.42 -1.04
CA SER A 193 -18.53 -17.72 0.24
C SER A 193 -19.23 -16.35 0.30
N GLY A 194 -20.01 -16.02 -0.73
CA GLY A 194 -20.82 -14.81 -0.81
C GLY A 194 -20.07 -13.55 -1.25
N TYR A 195 -18.87 -13.70 -1.85
CA TYR A 195 -18.18 -12.59 -2.48
C TYR A 195 -18.61 -12.39 -3.93
N LEU A 196 -18.81 -11.14 -4.33
CA LEU A 196 -18.81 -10.77 -5.74
C LEU A 196 -17.43 -10.30 -6.14
N VAL A 197 -16.87 -10.85 -7.21
CA VAL A 197 -15.64 -10.39 -7.83
C VAL A 197 -15.99 -9.37 -8.90
N VAL A 198 -15.54 -8.13 -8.73
CA VAL A 198 -15.73 -7.02 -9.67
C VAL A 198 -14.40 -6.63 -10.31
N ARG A 199 -14.46 -6.15 -11.56
CA ARG A 199 -13.28 -5.83 -12.36
C ARG A 199 -13.32 -4.37 -12.81
N GLY A 200 -12.26 -3.63 -12.46
CA GLY A 200 -12.12 -2.22 -12.79
C GLY A 200 -12.99 -1.29 -11.93
N ASN A 201 -12.75 0.01 -12.09
CA ASN A 201 -13.36 1.05 -11.25
C ASN A 201 -14.86 1.21 -11.50
N GLU A 202 -15.31 1.18 -12.75
CA GLU A 202 -16.71 1.38 -13.10
C GLU A 202 -17.62 0.33 -12.44
N MET A 203 -17.28 -0.97 -12.61
CA MET A 203 -18.04 -2.05 -11.99
C MET A 203 -17.99 -2.00 -10.47
N PHE A 204 -16.84 -1.60 -9.88
CA PHE A 204 -16.73 -1.41 -8.44
C PHE A 204 -17.71 -0.36 -7.95
N ARG A 205 -17.74 0.82 -8.57
CA ARG A 205 -18.66 1.91 -8.20
C ARG A 205 -20.13 1.51 -8.34
N GLU A 206 -20.47 0.75 -9.39
CA GLU A 206 -21.84 0.26 -9.58
C GLU A 206 -22.24 -0.75 -8.50
N LYS A 207 -21.41 -1.78 -8.26
CA LYS A 207 -21.79 -2.93 -7.43
C LYS A 207 -21.59 -2.73 -5.93
N MET A 208 -20.78 -1.78 -5.50
CA MET A 208 -20.53 -1.55 -4.08
C MET A 208 -21.78 -1.14 -3.28
N VAL A 209 -22.87 -0.71 -3.94
CA VAL A 209 -24.06 -0.17 -3.28
C VAL A 209 -24.92 -1.23 -2.60
N GLU A 210 -24.99 -2.42 -3.16
CA GLU A 210 -25.96 -3.45 -2.81
C GLU A 210 -25.39 -4.63 -2.03
N LEU A 211 -24.07 -4.75 -1.92
CA LEU A 211 -23.41 -5.96 -1.46
C LEU A 211 -22.71 -5.79 -0.11
N SER A 212 -22.52 -6.92 0.58
CA SER A 212 -21.84 -6.97 1.87
C SER A 212 -20.40 -7.44 1.79
N LYS A 213 -20.00 -8.12 0.70
CA LYS A 213 -18.64 -8.65 0.50
C LYS A 213 -18.21 -8.52 -0.96
N LEU A 214 -17.04 -7.93 -1.16
CA LEU A 214 -16.48 -7.65 -2.49
C LEU A 214 -15.02 -8.10 -2.59
N VAL A 215 -14.67 -8.61 -3.77
CA VAL A 215 -13.27 -8.68 -4.24
C VAL A 215 -13.16 -7.77 -5.46
N VAL A 216 -12.26 -6.80 -5.40
CA VAL A 216 -12.05 -5.80 -6.45
C VAL A 216 -10.70 -6.03 -7.09
N ILE A 217 -10.65 -6.27 -8.39
CA ILE A 217 -9.41 -6.53 -9.12
C ILE A 217 -9.34 -5.72 -10.41
N GLN A 218 -8.11 -5.56 -10.93
CA GLN A 218 -7.89 -5.05 -12.28
C GLN A 218 -8.57 -5.95 -13.32
N GLY A 219 -8.89 -5.41 -14.46
CA GLY A 219 -9.35 -6.20 -15.61
C GLY A 219 -8.24 -7.10 -16.20
N GLY A 220 -8.62 -8.10 -16.99
CA GLY A 220 -7.67 -8.97 -17.70
C GLY A 220 -7.11 -10.10 -16.83
N LEU A 221 -5.91 -10.58 -17.20
CA LEU A 221 -5.21 -11.73 -16.58
C LEU A 221 -4.07 -11.30 -15.65
N GLN A 222 -3.89 -10.01 -15.44
CA GLN A 222 -2.82 -9.46 -14.62
C GLN A 222 -3.08 -9.73 -13.14
N THR A 223 -2.01 -9.83 -12.37
CA THR A 223 -2.05 -9.99 -10.91
C THR A 223 -1.58 -8.77 -10.15
N THR A 224 -1.16 -7.71 -10.86
CA THR A 224 -0.80 -6.40 -10.31
C THR A 224 -1.63 -5.33 -11.01
N LEU A 225 -1.77 -4.16 -10.39
CA LEU A 225 -2.12 -2.95 -11.12
C LEU A 225 -0.99 -2.62 -12.11
N PRO A 226 -1.24 -1.88 -13.18
CA PRO A 226 -0.16 -1.35 -14.00
C PRO A 226 0.65 -0.31 -13.21
N TYR A 227 1.94 -0.23 -13.46
CA TYR A 227 2.76 0.87 -12.93
C TYR A 227 2.18 2.23 -13.31
N ALA A 228 2.26 3.20 -12.42
CA ALA A 228 1.75 4.55 -12.66
C ALA A 228 2.29 5.18 -13.96
N ILE A 229 3.58 4.90 -14.28
CA ILE A 229 4.23 5.37 -15.52
C ILE A 229 3.72 4.65 -16.79
N ASP A 230 3.18 3.44 -16.67
CA ASP A 230 2.70 2.60 -17.79
C ASP A 230 1.19 2.65 -17.98
N ARG A 231 0.49 3.32 -17.09
CA ARG A 231 -0.98 3.33 -16.97
C ARG A 231 -1.65 3.97 -18.18
N GLU A 232 -2.73 3.35 -18.63
CA GLU A 232 -3.64 3.86 -19.66
C GLU A 232 -4.89 4.48 -18.99
N GLU A 233 -5.73 5.18 -19.76
CA GLU A 233 -6.87 5.97 -19.24
C GLU A 233 -7.88 5.14 -18.45
N ASP A 234 -8.12 3.89 -18.87
CA ASP A 234 -9.09 2.99 -18.24
C ASP A 234 -8.50 2.14 -17.12
N ASP A 235 -7.22 2.27 -16.82
CA ASP A 235 -6.56 1.48 -15.80
C ASP A 235 -6.97 1.90 -14.39
N PHE A 236 -7.19 0.92 -13.55
CA PHE A 236 -7.58 1.12 -12.16
C PHE A 236 -6.39 1.60 -11.32
N THR A 237 -6.56 2.67 -10.56
CA THR A 237 -5.52 3.22 -9.70
C THR A 237 -5.69 2.82 -8.24
N LEU A 238 -4.59 2.83 -7.47
CA LEU A 238 -4.67 2.59 -6.03
C LEU A 238 -5.52 3.65 -5.32
N SER A 239 -5.44 4.91 -5.78
CA SER A 239 -6.26 6.01 -5.28
C SER A 239 -7.76 5.78 -5.52
N GLN A 240 -8.17 5.35 -6.73
CA GLN A 240 -9.56 5.02 -7.03
C GLN A 240 -10.08 3.82 -6.21
N MET A 241 -9.23 2.79 -6.04
CA MET A 241 -9.56 1.63 -5.21
C MET A 241 -9.74 2.05 -3.74
N THR A 242 -8.86 2.92 -3.23
CA THR A 242 -8.94 3.46 -1.86
C THR A 242 -10.22 4.27 -1.65
N GLU A 243 -10.56 5.16 -2.57
CA GLU A 243 -11.78 5.96 -2.50
C GLU A 243 -13.05 5.07 -2.50
N GLY A 244 -13.13 4.09 -3.41
CA GLY A 244 -14.24 3.14 -3.42
C GLY A 244 -14.29 2.27 -2.16
N ALA A 245 -13.14 1.88 -1.61
CA ALA A 245 -13.07 1.15 -0.34
C ALA A 245 -13.59 1.99 0.83
N ILE A 246 -13.26 3.27 0.90
CA ILE A 246 -13.79 4.22 1.90
C ILE A 246 -15.31 4.31 1.79
N ASP A 247 -15.82 4.53 0.59
CA ASP A 247 -17.27 4.62 0.34
C ASP A 247 -18.02 3.34 0.70
N PHE A 248 -17.42 2.19 0.45
CA PHE A 248 -18.01 0.89 0.76
C PHE A 248 -17.99 0.59 2.27
N LEU A 249 -16.85 0.79 2.94
CA LEU A 249 -16.64 0.41 4.33
C LEU A 249 -17.30 1.41 5.31
N SER A 250 -17.38 2.70 4.97
CA SER A 250 -17.97 3.73 5.82
C SER A 250 -19.46 3.54 6.11
N ARG A 251 -20.14 2.67 5.38
CA ARG A 251 -21.54 2.25 5.65
C ARG A 251 -21.69 1.43 6.93
N GLY A 252 -20.59 0.94 7.48
CA GLY A 252 -20.58 0.20 8.75
C GLY A 252 -20.77 1.12 9.95
N LYS A 253 -21.79 0.86 10.79
CA LYS A 253 -22.09 1.68 11.98
C LYS A 253 -20.95 1.74 12.99
N GLN A 254 -20.14 0.67 13.11
CA GLN A 254 -19.03 0.56 14.04
C GLN A 254 -17.71 1.11 13.48
N GLY A 255 -17.74 1.67 12.25
CA GLY A 255 -16.54 2.11 11.55
C GLY A 255 -15.82 0.98 10.82
N PHE A 256 -14.55 1.22 10.47
CA PHE A 256 -13.79 0.27 9.68
C PHE A 256 -12.30 0.27 10.02
N PHE A 257 -11.63 -0.80 9.57
CA PHE A 257 -10.19 -0.91 9.39
C PHE A 257 -9.92 -1.12 7.89
N LEU A 258 -9.08 -0.27 7.31
CA LEU A 258 -8.66 -0.37 5.92
C LEU A 258 -7.13 -0.38 5.85
N MET A 259 -6.56 -1.50 5.39
CA MET A 259 -5.16 -1.58 5.00
C MET A 259 -5.03 -1.29 3.51
N VAL A 260 -4.07 -0.44 3.16
CA VAL A 260 -3.75 -0.06 1.78
C VAL A 260 -2.26 -0.25 1.55
N GLU A 261 -1.89 -1.05 0.55
CA GLU A 261 -0.49 -1.30 0.21
C GLU A 261 -0.11 -0.72 -1.14
N GLY A 262 1.00 0.05 -1.16
CA GLY A 262 1.73 0.42 -2.36
C GLY A 262 2.81 -0.61 -2.69
N GLY A 263 2.42 -1.79 -3.15
CA GLY A 263 3.33 -2.93 -3.35
C GLY A 263 4.23 -2.79 -4.58
N LEU A 264 3.84 -1.96 -5.56
CA LEU A 264 4.61 -1.73 -6.78
C LEU A 264 5.85 -0.87 -6.57
N ILE A 265 5.96 -0.15 -5.45
CA ILE A 265 7.17 0.60 -5.08
C ILE A 265 8.35 -0.37 -4.94
N ASP A 266 8.16 -1.47 -4.21
CA ASP A 266 9.17 -2.52 -4.03
C ASP A 266 9.58 -3.17 -5.36
N TYR A 267 8.62 -3.48 -6.22
CA TYR A 267 8.88 -4.07 -7.54
C TYR A 267 9.75 -3.17 -8.41
N ALA A 268 9.46 -1.88 -8.47
CA ALA A 268 10.27 -0.91 -9.20
C ALA A 268 11.69 -0.77 -8.60
N CYS A 269 11.80 -0.78 -7.26
CA CYS A 269 13.08 -0.74 -6.56
C CYS A 269 13.92 -1.99 -6.79
N HIS A 270 13.33 -3.18 -6.87
CA HIS A 270 14.05 -4.44 -7.16
C HIS A 270 14.76 -4.45 -8.52
N VAL A 271 14.23 -3.73 -9.50
CA VAL A 271 14.85 -3.59 -10.84
C VAL A 271 15.65 -2.30 -10.99
N ASN A 272 15.86 -1.55 -9.90
CA ASN A 272 16.56 -0.27 -9.87
C ASN A 272 15.97 0.79 -10.82
N ASP A 273 14.67 0.80 -10.99
CA ASP A 273 13.92 1.75 -11.81
C ASP A 273 13.45 2.94 -10.96
N ALA A 274 14.34 3.93 -10.80
CA ALA A 274 14.08 5.08 -9.94
C ALA A 274 12.89 5.94 -10.43
N ALA A 275 12.74 6.12 -11.76
CA ALA A 275 11.64 6.91 -12.31
C ALA A 275 10.28 6.27 -12.02
N THR A 276 10.18 4.96 -12.18
CA THR A 276 8.97 4.21 -11.83
C THR A 276 8.74 4.20 -10.34
N ALA A 277 9.79 3.96 -9.52
CA ALA A 277 9.67 3.93 -8.07
C ALA A 277 9.14 5.26 -7.50
N PHE A 278 9.63 6.40 -7.98
CA PHE A 278 9.17 7.72 -7.51
C PHE A 278 7.71 8.00 -7.91
N ARG A 279 7.28 7.55 -9.10
CA ARG A 279 5.87 7.68 -9.50
C ARG A 279 4.95 6.74 -8.73
N GLU A 280 5.43 5.57 -8.31
CA GLU A 280 4.66 4.67 -7.42
C GLU A 280 4.52 5.26 -6.02
N VAL A 281 5.54 5.95 -5.50
CA VAL A 281 5.43 6.69 -4.22
C VAL A 281 4.44 7.85 -4.34
N GLU A 282 4.39 8.54 -5.48
CA GLU A 282 3.41 9.59 -5.77
C GLU A 282 1.97 9.01 -5.83
N ASP A 283 1.75 7.91 -6.57
CA ASP A 283 0.45 7.21 -6.64
C ASP A 283 -0.02 6.72 -5.27
N PHE A 284 0.91 6.23 -4.44
CA PHE A 284 0.64 5.89 -3.05
C PHE A 284 0.24 7.12 -2.22
N ALA A 285 0.90 8.26 -2.40
CA ALA A 285 0.53 9.51 -1.74
C ALA A 285 -0.87 9.99 -2.16
N ASP A 286 -1.26 9.78 -3.41
CA ASP A 286 -2.62 10.06 -3.90
C ASP A 286 -3.68 9.18 -3.22
N ALA A 287 -3.35 7.93 -2.93
CA ALA A 287 -4.21 7.06 -2.14
C ALA A 287 -4.31 7.52 -0.67
N VAL A 288 -3.19 7.96 -0.06
CA VAL A 288 -3.19 8.56 1.28
C VAL A 288 -4.02 9.85 1.31
N GLN A 289 -4.01 10.64 0.22
CA GLN A 289 -4.83 11.85 0.09
C GLN A 289 -6.32 11.56 0.27
N LYS A 290 -6.83 10.44 -0.25
CA LYS A 290 -8.24 10.04 -0.07
C LYS A 290 -8.60 9.79 1.40
N ALA A 291 -7.68 9.17 2.15
CA ALA A 291 -7.87 9.00 3.59
C ALA A 291 -7.78 10.32 4.35
N TYR A 292 -6.91 11.24 3.94
CA TYR A 292 -6.80 12.56 4.54
C TYR A 292 -8.06 13.40 4.29
N GLU A 293 -8.64 13.35 3.10
CA GLU A 293 -9.92 13.99 2.78
C GLU A 293 -11.09 13.44 3.64
N PHE A 294 -11.06 12.14 3.93
CA PHE A 294 -11.99 11.52 4.88
C PHE A 294 -11.74 11.99 6.31
N TYR A 295 -10.47 12.04 6.75
CA TYR A 295 -10.08 12.57 8.06
C TYR A 295 -10.59 13.99 8.27
N LEU A 296 -10.50 14.88 7.29
CA LEU A 296 -11.01 16.27 7.41
C LEU A 296 -12.51 16.34 7.72
N LYS A 297 -13.27 15.31 7.37
CA LYS A 297 -14.71 15.19 7.67
C LYS A 297 -14.96 14.49 9.02
N HIS A 298 -14.00 13.72 9.52
CA HIS A 298 -14.10 12.90 10.74
C HIS A 298 -12.84 12.99 11.62
N PRO A 299 -12.38 14.20 12.00
CA PRO A 299 -11.05 14.40 12.59
C PRO A 299 -10.89 13.76 13.98
N ASP A 300 -11.96 13.65 14.76
CA ASP A 300 -11.91 13.11 16.13
C ASP A 300 -12.04 11.58 16.18
N GLU A 301 -12.44 10.95 15.09
CA GLU A 301 -12.74 9.51 15.01
C GLU A 301 -11.77 8.75 14.08
N THR A 302 -10.84 9.44 13.39
CA THR A 302 -9.99 8.84 12.36
C THR A 302 -8.54 8.76 12.81
N LEU A 303 -7.92 7.60 12.58
CA LEU A 303 -6.48 7.37 12.68
C LEU A 303 -5.94 7.00 11.30
N ILE A 304 -4.95 7.74 10.84
CA ILE A 304 -4.18 7.42 9.63
C ILE A 304 -2.75 7.07 10.07
N VAL A 305 -2.30 5.88 9.71
CA VAL A 305 -0.93 5.41 9.90
C VAL A 305 -0.33 5.16 8.53
N VAL A 306 0.84 5.75 8.26
CA VAL A 306 1.62 5.52 7.03
C VAL A 306 2.99 5.01 7.43
N THR A 307 3.41 3.90 6.87
CA THR A 307 4.71 3.28 7.16
C THR A 307 5.27 2.59 5.92
N ALA A 308 6.57 2.27 5.95
CA ALA A 308 7.16 1.24 5.11
C ALA A 308 7.28 -0.06 5.91
N ASP A 309 7.39 -1.17 5.22
CA ASP A 309 7.70 -2.48 5.81
C ASP A 309 9.22 -2.75 5.82
N HIS A 310 9.95 -2.30 4.82
CA HIS A 310 11.42 -2.25 4.71
C HIS A 310 11.86 -1.26 3.63
N GLU A 311 13.15 -1.20 3.38
CA GLU A 311 13.77 -0.53 2.25
C GLU A 311 14.07 -1.56 1.15
N THR A 312 14.11 -1.13 -0.11
CA THR A 312 14.46 -1.97 -1.26
C THR A 312 15.26 -1.18 -2.29
N GLY A 313 16.21 -1.84 -2.93
CA GLY A 313 16.98 -1.31 -4.06
C GLY A 313 18.18 -0.45 -3.67
N GLY A 314 18.27 0.06 -2.45
CA GLY A 314 19.41 0.84 -1.96
C GLY A 314 19.57 2.19 -2.64
N ILE A 315 18.50 2.98 -2.78
CA ILE A 315 18.56 4.33 -3.35
C ILE A 315 19.49 5.20 -2.52
N VAL A 316 20.50 5.82 -3.16
CA VAL A 316 21.43 6.75 -2.55
C VAL A 316 21.33 8.10 -3.26
N LEU A 317 21.02 9.15 -2.50
CA LEU A 317 20.89 10.51 -3.00
C LEU A 317 22.21 11.27 -2.78
N GLY A 318 22.99 11.40 -3.86
CA GLY A 318 24.25 12.14 -3.86
C GLY A 318 25.47 11.34 -3.44
N THR A 319 26.18 10.78 -4.41
CA THR A 319 27.41 9.98 -4.20
C THR A 319 28.69 10.64 -4.74
N GLY A 320 28.60 11.83 -5.31
CA GLY A 320 29.71 12.48 -6.01
C GLY A 320 29.75 14.00 -5.78
N SER A 321 29.56 14.78 -6.82
CA SER A 321 29.45 16.23 -6.72
C SER A 321 28.20 16.65 -5.92
N TYR A 322 28.20 17.90 -5.42
CA TYR A 322 27.05 18.46 -4.66
C TYR A 322 25.84 18.80 -5.56
N GLN A 323 25.72 18.13 -6.70
CA GLN A 323 24.67 18.36 -7.66
C GLN A 323 23.96 17.03 -7.97
N LEU A 324 22.65 17.03 -7.82
CA LEU A 324 21.74 15.94 -8.19
C LEU A 324 20.87 16.48 -9.33
N ASN A 325 20.65 15.67 -10.37
CA ASN A 325 19.80 16.01 -11.51
C ASN A 325 18.72 14.94 -11.67
N LEU A 326 17.71 14.97 -10.80
CA LEU A 326 16.60 14.01 -10.85
C LEU A 326 15.62 14.31 -11.98
N ARG A 327 15.59 15.57 -12.47
CA ARG A 327 14.71 15.95 -13.59
C ARG A 327 14.95 15.11 -14.84
N VAL A 328 16.13 14.56 -15.03
CA VAL A 328 16.41 13.66 -16.16
C VAL A 328 15.47 12.44 -16.21
N LEU A 329 14.96 12.00 -15.04
CA LEU A 329 14.01 10.89 -14.94
C LEU A 329 12.63 11.19 -15.56
N GLU A 330 12.31 12.48 -15.81
CA GLU A 330 11.09 12.88 -16.55
C GLU A 330 11.08 12.36 -18.00
N ASN A 331 12.26 12.11 -18.55
CA ASN A 331 12.37 11.58 -19.90
C ASN A 331 11.99 10.10 -20.02
N GLN A 332 11.98 9.36 -18.92
CA GLN A 332 11.50 7.98 -18.91
C GLN A 332 9.97 7.97 -18.99
N ARG A 333 9.43 7.26 -20.00
CA ARG A 333 8.00 7.23 -20.34
C ARG A 333 7.34 5.90 -20.07
N VAL A 334 8.12 4.85 -19.85
CA VAL A 334 7.64 3.49 -19.53
C VAL A 334 8.54 2.89 -18.46
N SER A 335 8.03 1.92 -17.70
CA SER A 335 8.85 1.17 -16.75
C SER A 335 9.94 0.37 -17.47
N LEU A 336 11.03 0.07 -16.77
CA LEU A 336 12.07 -0.84 -17.30
C LEU A 336 11.52 -2.24 -17.58
N GLU A 337 10.46 -2.64 -16.90
CA GLU A 337 9.76 -3.90 -17.18
C GLU A 337 9.04 -3.86 -18.53
N LYS A 338 8.27 -2.82 -18.80
CA LYS A 338 7.61 -2.60 -20.10
C LYS A 338 8.64 -2.44 -21.22
N LEU A 339 9.68 -1.65 -21.00
CA LEU A 339 10.79 -1.51 -21.96
C LEU A 339 11.43 -2.86 -22.29
N THR A 340 11.70 -3.68 -21.26
CA THR A 340 12.26 -5.02 -21.45
C THR A 340 11.34 -5.91 -22.29
N ARG A 341 10.04 -5.81 -22.09
CA ARG A 341 9.03 -6.52 -22.91
C ARG A 341 9.05 -6.04 -24.35
N GLU A 342 9.03 -4.73 -24.57
CA GLU A 342 9.08 -4.13 -25.91
C GLU A 342 10.36 -4.53 -26.68
N ILE A 343 11.51 -4.60 -26.01
CA ILE A 343 12.76 -5.09 -26.61
C ILE A 343 12.64 -6.57 -27.01
N ARG A 344 12.01 -7.40 -26.19
CA ARG A 344 11.78 -8.83 -26.51
C ARG A 344 10.84 -8.97 -27.71
N GLU A 345 9.75 -8.22 -27.73
CA GLU A 345 8.80 -8.20 -28.85
C GLU A 345 9.47 -7.75 -30.15
N LEU A 346 10.29 -6.69 -30.10
CA LEU A 346 11.08 -6.23 -31.23
C LEU A 346 12.01 -7.34 -31.78
N ARG A 347 12.70 -8.04 -30.86
CA ARG A 347 13.57 -9.15 -31.20
C ARG A 347 12.81 -10.30 -31.89
N ASP A 348 11.64 -10.65 -31.37
CA ASP A 348 10.80 -11.73 -31.89
C ASP A 348 10.22 -11.35 -33.26
N MET A 349 9.74 -10.10 -33.45
CA MET A 349 9.27 -9.57 -34.74
C MET A 349 10.37 -9.57 -35.80
N LYS A 350 11.60 -9.27 -35.43
CA LYS A 350 12.76 -9.25 -36.33
C LYS A 350 13.46 -10.62 -36.46
N SER A 351 12.86 -11.70 -35.96
CA SER A 351 13.42 -13.06 -35.97
C SER A 351 14.86 -13.13 -35.43
N ASN A 352 15.13 -12.42 -34.33
CA ASN A 352 16.46 -12.23 -33.72
C ASN A 352 17.50 -11.47 -34.58
N GLN A 353 17.08 -10.80 -35.64
CA GLN A 353 17.95 -9.96 -36.50
C GLN A 353 17.67 -8.48 -36.25
N VAL A 354 17.84 -8.04 -35.00
CA VAL A 354 17.62 -6.65 -34.60
C VAL A 354 18.87 -5.82 -34.92
N ALA A 355 18.71 -4.75 -35.66
CA ALA A 355 19.77 -3.78 -35.88
C ALA A 355 19.91 -2.84 -34.66
N TRP A 356 21.11 -2.25 -34.52
CA TRP A 356 21.32 -1.29 -33.45
C TRP A 356 20.37 -0.08 -33.52
N GLU A 357 20.10 0.37 -34.72
CA GLU A 357 19.21 1.49 -35.01
C GLU A 357 17.80 1.25 -34.51
N ASP A 358 17.26 0.02 -34.58
CA ASP A 358 15.95 -0.35 -34.05
C ASP A 358 15.91 -0.20 -32.54
N VAL A 359 16.98 -0.65 -31.85
CA VAL A 359 17.10 -0.53 -30.37
C VAL A 359 17.27 0.94 -29.98
N GLN A 360 18.09 1.68 -30.72
CA GLN A 360 18.34 3.10 -30.45
C GLN A 360 17.04 3.92 -30.57
N GLU A 361 16.22 3.66 -31.56
CA GLU A 361 14.91 4.32 -31.70
C GLU A 361 14.00 4.02 -30.53
N LEU A 362 13.94 2.76 -30.08
CA LEU A 362 13.15 2.34 -28.93
C LEU A 362 13.61 3.04 -27.63
N LEU A 363 14.93 3.10 -27.41
CA LEU A 363 15.51 3.76 -26.24
C LEU A 363 15.32 5.28 -26.28
N ALA A 364 15.45 5.90 -27.46
CA ALA A 364 15.18 7.33 -27.65
C ALA A 364 13.72 7.68 -27.32
N LYS A 365 12.78 6.87 -27.81
CA LYS A 365 11.35 7.02 -27.57
C LYS A 365 11.01 6.90 -26.10
N ASN A 366 11.54 5.89 -25.43
CA ASN A 366 11.08 5.49 -24.08
C ASN A 366 11.90 6.09 -22.94
N LEU A 367 13.18 6.43 -23.18
CA LEU A 367 14.08 6.98 -22.16
C LEU A 367 14.61 8.37 -22.50
N GLY A 368 14.25 8.93 -23.67
CA GLY A 368 14.71 10.23 -24.10
C GLY A 368 16.20 10.29 -24.47
N PHE A 369 16.88 9.13 -24.62
CA PHE A 369 18.28 9.11 -25.02
C PHE A 369 18.46 9.72 -26.41
N TRP A 370 19.56 10.46 -26.58
CA TRP A 370 19.92 11.17 -27.84
C TRP A 370 18.91 12.25 -28.29
N ASN A 371 17.88 12.54 -27.52
CA ASN A 371 17.08 13.73 -27.76
C ASN A 371 17.92 14.94 -27.34
N THR A 372 18.44 15.69 -28.31
CA THR A 372 19.12 16.96 -28.04
C THR A 372 18.09 17.94 -27.50
N VAL A 373 18.34 18.40 -26.29
CA VAL A 373 17.64 19.54 -25.68
C VAL A 373 18.07 20.82 -26.42
#